data_8e2b1ce1415e7933925d67aa84ad0eef
#
_entry.id   8e2b1ce1415e7933925d67aa84ad0eef
#
_cell.length_a   1.000
_cell.length_b   1.000
_cell.length_c   1.000
_cell.angle_alpha   90.00
_cell.angle_beta   90.00
_cell.angle_gamma   90.00
#
_symmetry.space_group_name_H-M   'P 1'
#
loop_
_entity.id
_entity.type
_entity.pdbx_description
1 polymer ?
#
loop_
_entity_poly.entity_id
_entity_poly.type
_entity_poly.pdbx_seq_one_letter_code
_entity_poly.pdbx_strand_id
1 'polypeptide(L)'
;MNENSAADKLVIEDLYKIFGPEPEKAMRLLDQGLSKDEIFEQTRTTVGVQGANFSIREGEVFVVMGLSGSGKSTLVRMLNRLIEPTRGRVLLDGDDITKMSRKALIEMRRRQMSMVFQSFALMPHKTVVDNAAFGLEVSGSSRESRRERALKALDTVGLLPFADSYPDELSGGMKQRVGLARALSTDAPILLMDEAFSALDPLIRTEMQDELVRLQQHEAHTIVFISHDLDEAIRIGDRIAIMEGGAVVQIGTPEEIVTRPANEYVRSFFYGVDVAKVFNAGDIAENKALTVFERPGVNVRAALAQLRDHNRNLAVVLDRGRKFRGLVSVNTLAAAERSGGEA
;
A
#
# COMPACT_ATOMS: atom_id res chain seq x y z
N MET A 1 -6.03 -11.71 23.66
CA MET A 1 -5.61 -11.86 22.26
C MET A 1 -4.60 -10.76 22.03
N ASN A 2 -3.33 -11.12 21.89
CA ASN A 2 -2.25 -10.15 21.74
C ASN A 2 -2.35 -9.55 20.33
N GLU A 3 -2.76 -8.31 20.22
CA GLU A 3 -2.39 -7.48 19.10
C GLU A 3 -0.86 -7.33 19.16
N ASN A 4 -0.18 -8.07 18.35
CA ASN A 4 1.25 -7.88 18.07
C ASN A 4 1.30 -6.57 17.27
N SER A 5 1.36 -5.42 17.96
CA SER A 5 1.51 -4.13 17.28
C SER A 5 2.89 -4.16 16.62
N ALA A 6 2.93 -4.31 15.29
CA ALA A 6 4.16 -4.17 14.54
C ALA A 6 4.83 -2.84 14.92
N ALA A 7 6.15 -2.86 15.09
CA ALA A 7 6.91 -1.66 15.45
C ALA A 7 6.80 -0.62 14.33
N ASP A 8 6.82 0.66 14.71
CA ASP A 8 6.86 1.75 13.74
C ASP A 8 8.19 1.74 13.00
N LYS A 9 8.14 1.55 11.68
CA LYS A 9 9.31 1.56 10.79
C LYS A 9 9.74 2.96 10.42
N LEU A 10 8.76 3.80 10.08
CA LEU A 10 8.96 5.21 9.80
C LEU A 10 8.04 6.04 10.68
N VAL A 11 8.58 7.08 11.32
CA VAL A 11 7.80 8.06 12.07
C VAL A 11 8.04 9.45 11.49
N ILE A 12 6.98 10.13 11.13
CA ILE A 12 6.96 11.45 10.52
C ILE A 12 6.39 12.43 11.54
N GLU A 13 7.17 13.45 11.91
CA GLU A 13 6.79 14.40 12.94
C GLU A 13 6.93 15.83 12.43
N ASP A 14 5.82 16.55 12.47
CA ASP A 14 5.70 17.97 12.14
C ASP A 14 6.42 18.35 10.83
N LEU A 15 6.23 17.52 9.78
CA LEU A 15 7.02 17.59 8.56
C LEU A 15 6.46 18.63 7.61
N TYR A 16 7.30 19.58 7.20
CA TYR A 16 6.97 20.64 6.26
C TYR A 16 7.95 20.73 5.12
N LYS A 17 7.45 21.08 3.94
CA LYS A 17 8.26 21.48 2.80
C LYS A 17 7.71 22.72 2.15
N ILE A 18 8.55 23.73 2.08
CA ILE A 18 8.28 25.01 1.43
C ILE A 18 9.33 25.20 0.33
N PHE A 19 8.87 25.53 -0.88
CA PHE A 19 9.71 25.79 -2.04
C PHE A 19 9.65 27.26 -2.41
N GLY A 20 10.78 27.89 -2.64
CA GLY A 20 10.85 29.28 -3.09
C GLY A 20 11.93 30.07 -2.37
N PRO A 21 11.97 31.40 -2.60
CA PRO A 21 13.06 32.25 -2.13
C PRO A 21 13.00 32.58 -0.62
N GLU A 22 11.79 32.58 -0.01
CA GLU A 22 11.58 33.02 1.38
C GLU A 22 10.88 31.94 2.25
N PRO A 23 11.46 30.72 2.40
CA PRO A 23 10.78 29.61 3.09
C PRO A 23 10.48 29.92 4.56
N GLU A 24 11.37 30.64 5.26
CA GLU A 24 11.15 31.00 6.67
C GLU A 24 10.04 32.03 6.87
N LYS A 25 9.90 32.98 5.93
CA LYS A 25 8.82 33.93 5.96
C LYS A 25 7.47 33.27 5.69
N ALA A 26 7.43 32.38 4.68
CA ALA A 26 6.25 31.60 4.37
C ALA A 26 5.86 30.68 5.53
N MET A 27 6.85 30.10 6.26
CA MET A 27 6.58 29.31 7.47
C MET A 27 5.90 30.14 8.56
N ARG A 28 6.41 31.34 8.84
CA ARG A 28 5.78 32.25 9.82
C ARG A 28 4.34 32.63 9.44
N LEU A 29 4.09 32.91 8.17
CA LEU A 29 2.74 33.21 7.68
C LEU A 29 1.82 31.98 7.81
N LEU A 30 2.32 30.78 7.54
CA LEU A 30 1.59 29.55 7.74
C LEU A 30 1.24 29.30 9.22
N ASP A 31 2.19 29.55 10.12
CA ASP A 31 1.98 29.48 11.58
C ASP A 31 0.97 30.54 12.08
N GLN A 32 0.78 31.64 11.34
CA GLN A 32 -0.26 32.66 11.58
C GLN A 32 -1.63 32.29 10.99
N GLY A 33 -1.72 31.14 10.28
CA GLY A 33 -2.96 30.63 9.72
C GLY A 33 -3.32 31.17 8.34
N LEU A 34 -2.39 31.80 7.62
CA LEU A 34 -2.63 32.22 6.23
C LEU A 34 -2.74 31.01 5.32
N SER A 35 -3.61 31.13 4.32
CA SER A 35 -3.76 30.13 3.26
C SER A 35 -2.53 30.08 2.36
N LYS A 36 -2.37 28.97 1.61
CA LYS A 36 -1.28 28.80 0.64
C LYS A 36 -1.28 29.87 -0.44
N ASP A 37 -2.47 30.26 -0.91
CA ASP A 37 -2.63 31.26 -1.95
C ASP A 37 -2.18 32.65 -1.45
N GLU A 38 -2.59 33.04 -0.25
CA GLU A 38 -2.15 34.27 0.40
C GLU A 38 -0.62 34.27 0.63
N ILE A 39 -0.06 33.13 1.05
CA ILE A 39 1.40 32.99 1.23
C ILE A 39 2.11 33.12 -0.12
N PHE A 40 1.59 32.48 -1.17
CA PHE A 40 2.18 32.58 -2.50
C PHE A 40 2.13 34.00 -3.06
N GLU A 41 1.01 34.72 -2.87
CA GLU A 41 0.86 36.12 -3.30
C GLU A 41 1.90 37.03 -2.62
N GLN A 42 2.13 36.83 -1.32
CA GLN A 42 3.02 37.67 -0.52
C GLN A 42 4.51 37.32 -0.67
N THR A 43 4.84 36.05 -0.95
CA THR A 43 6.23 35.56 -0.87
C THR A 43 6.74 34.93 -2.15
N ARG A 44 5.84 34.62 -3.11
CA ARG A 44 6.14 33.78 -4.29
C ARG A 44 6.71 32.40 -3.93
N THR A 45 6.32 31.89 -2.77
CA THR A 45 6.80 30.65 -2.18
C THR A 45 5.66 29.65 -2.09
N THR A 46 5.90 28.41 -2.49
CA THR A 46 4.89 27.35 -2.54
C THR A 46 5.00 26.41 -1.34
N VAL A 47 3.90 26.24 -0.61
CA VAL A 47 3.81 25.23 0.45
C VAL A 47 3.52 23.85 -0.17
N GLY A 48 4.53 23.00 -0.22
CA GLY A 48 4.43 21.66 -0.80
C GLY A 48 3.85 20.62 0.15
N VAL A 49 4.32 20.61 1.41
CA VAL A 49 3.80 19.77 2.50
C VAL A 49 3.71 20.60 3.76
N GLN A 50 2.64 20.39 4.54
CA GLN A 50 2.41 21.13 5.79
C GLN A 50 1.94 20.20 6.91
N GLY A 51 2.67 20.19 8.03
CA GLY A 51 2.29 19.57 9.28
C GLY A 51 2.00 18.07 9.20
N ALA A 52 2.72 17.33 8.36
CA ALA A 52 2.49 15.90 8.26
C ALA A 52 2.98 15.18 9.54
N ASN A 53 2.06 14.45 10.18
CA ASN A 53 2.29 13.68 11.41
C ASN A 53 1.64 12.31 11.27
N PHE A 54 2.43 11.25 11.17
CA PHE A 54 1.97 9.86 11.11
C PHE A 54 3.14 8.88 11.27
N SER A 55 2.81 7.60 11.48
CA SER A 55 3.78 6.52 11.42
C SER A 55 3.39 5.46 10.39
N ILE A 56 4.38 4.72 9.92
CA ILE A 56 4.26 3.57 9.03
C ILE A 56 4.87 2.39 9.75
N ARG A 57 4.12 1.30 9.87
CA ARG A 57 4.53 0.09 10.59
C ARG A 57 5.46 -0.77 9.73
N GLU A 58 6.26 -1.59 10.38
CA GLU A 58 7.06 -2.59 9.69
C GLU A 58 6.18 -3.60 8.96
N GLY A 59 6.49 -3.87 7.67
CA GLY A 59 5.72 -4.77 6.82
C GLY A 59 4.38 -4.21 6.33
N GLU A 60 4.08 -2.93 6.58
CA GLU A 60 2.84 -2.28 6.13
C GLU A 60 2.94 -1.81 4.68
N VAL A 61 1.86 -1.97 3.92
CA VAL A 61 1.63 -1.26 2.66
C VAL A 61 0.85 0.01 2.95
N PHE A 62 1.55 1.14 2.99
CA PHE A 62 0.98 2.46 3.27
C PHE A 62 0.80 3.25 1.98
N VAL A 63 -0.45 3.54 1.63
CA VAL A 63 -0.78 4.24 0.39
C VAL A 63 -0.97 5.72 0.63
N VAL A 64 -0.38 6.57 -0.20
CA VAL A 64 -0.56 8.04 -0.18
C VAL A 64 -1.39 8.45 -1.39
N MET A 65 -2.59 8.95 -1.15
CA MET A 65 -3.54 9.40 -2.17
C MET A 65 -3.78 10.91 -2.14
N GLY A 66 -4.37 11.43 -3.20
CA GLY A 66 -4.78 12.82 -3.33
C GLY A 66 -4.71 13.30 -4.78
N LEU A 67 -5.31 14.43 -5.09
CA LEU A 67 -5.28 15.03 -6.43
C LEU A 67 -3.86 15.44 -6.86
N SER A 68 -3.70 15.73 -8.16
CA SER A 68 -2.43 16.27 -8.67
C SER A 68 -2.07 17.57 -7.93
N GLY A 69 -0.80 17.73 -7.57
CA GLY A 69 -0.34 18.89 -6.81
C GLY A 69 -0.62 18.88 -5.30
N SER A 70 -1.24 17.80 -4.74
CA SER A 70 -1.50 17.72 -3.28
C SER A 70 -0.25 17.49 -2.42
N GLY A 71 0.94 17.28 -3.01
CA GLY A 71 2.20 17.14 -2.27
C GLY A 71 2.71 15.69 -2.08
N LYS A 72 2.02 14.68 -2.59
CA LYS A 72 2.37 13.25 -2.42
C LYS A 72 3.81 12.91 -2.74
N SER A 73 4.26 13.20 -3.97
CA SER A 73 5.64 12.91 -4.40
C SER A 73 6.67 13.70 -3.58
N THR A 74 6.32 14.92 -3.13
CA THR A 74 7.17 15.70 -2.23
C THR A 74 7.29 15.01 -0.88
N LEU A 75 6.18 14.56 -0.29
CA LEU A 75 6.15 13.82 0.97
C LEU A 75 7.02 12.55 0.89
N VAL A 76 6.77 11.69 -0.10
CA VAL A 76 7.52 10.43 -0.25
C VAL A 76 9.02 10.67 -0.49
N ARG A 77 9.39 11.71 -1.26
CA ARG A 77 10.79 12.07 -1.47
C ARG A 77 11.44 12.72 -0.24
N MET A 78 10.69 13.20 0.73
CA MET A 78 11.23 13.60 2.03
C MET A 78 11.51 12.40 2.93
N LEU A 79 10.76 11.28 2.80
CA LEU A 79 10.98 10.08 3.61
C LEU A 79 12.38 9.46 3.39
N ASN A 80 12.97 9.64 2.23
CA ASN A 80 14.35 9.25 1.94
C ASN A 80 15.31 10.45 1.85
N ARG A 81 14.82 11.64 2.21
CA ARG A 81 15.56 12.92 2.18
C ARG A 81 16.14 13.26 0.80
N LEU A 82 15.53 12.78 -0.31
CA LEU A 82 15.81 13.31 -1.65
C LEU A 82 15.37 14.78 -1.75
N ILE A 83 14.33 15.14 -1.03
CA ILE A 83 13.91 16.52 -0.77
C ILE A 83 14.18 16.79 0.71
N GLU A 84 14.97 17.82 0.98
CA GLU A 84 15.25 18.27 2.34
C GLU A 84 13.99 18.93 2.93
N PRO A 85 13.49 18.50 4.10
CA PRO A 85 12.37 19.16 4.76
C PRO A 85 12.77 20.58 5.21
N THR A 86 11.79 21.48 5.24
CA THR A 86 11.98 22.83 5.78
C THR A 86 11.87 22.83 7.31
N ARG A 87 10.98 22.01 7.87
CA ARG A 87 10.79 21.80 9.31
C ARG A 87 10.33 20.36 9.56
N GLY A 88 10.48 19.89 10.79
CA GLY A 88 10.09 18.57 11.23
C GLY A 88 11.20 17.53 11.06
N ARG A 89 10.86 16.27 11.29
CA ARG A 89 11.80 15.17 11.21
C ARG A 89 11.15 13.89 10.69
N VAL A 90 12.00 13.02 10.18
CA VAL A 90 11.65 11.65 9.77
C VAL A 90 12.58 10.71 10.53
N LEU A 91 12.00 9.79 11.28
CA LEU A 91 12.70 8.76 11.99
C LEU A 91 12.57 7.44 11.23
N LEU A 92 13.66 6.74 11.04
CA LEU A 92 13.75 5.37 10.52
C LEU A 92 14.30 4.47 11.62
N ASP A 93 13.52 3.50 12.07
CA ASP A 93 13.88 2.64 13.21
C ASP A 93 14.34 3.44 14.45
N GLY A 94 13.75 4.64 14.66
CA GLY A 94 14.11 5.58 15.71
C GLY A 94 15.25 6.55 15.39
N ASP A 95 16.01 6.33 14.32
CA ASP A 95 17.10 7.20 13.89
C ASP A 95 16.60 8.39 13.05
N ASP A 96 16.93 9.61 13.45
CA ASP A 96 16.53 10.84 12.74
C ASP A 96 17.35 11.01 11.45
N ILE A 97 16.75 10.66 10.31
CA ILE A 97 17.41 10.76 8.99
C ILE A 97 17.62 12.22 8.56
N THR A 98 16.87 13.17 9.10
CA THR A 98 17.02 14.59 8.75
C THR A 98 18.33 15.18 9.28
N LYS A 99 18.91 14.58 10.32
CA LYS A 99 20.18 14.99 10.93
C LYS A 99 21.38 14.17 10.47
N MET A 100 21.17 13.10 9.69
CA MET A 100 22.27 12.26 9.22
C MET A 100 23.25 13.04 8.37
N SER A 101 24.53 12.75 8.55
CA SER A 101 25.58 13.23 7.66
C SER A 101 25.37 12.70 6.24
N ARG A 102 25.94 13.38 5.22
CA ARG A 102 25.84 12.93 3.83
C ARG A 102 26.30 11.48 3.64
N LYS A 103 27.36 11.05 4.33
CA LYS A 103 27.89 9.69 4.26
C LYS A 103 26.91 8.68 4.85
N ALA A 104 26.39 8.95 6.05
CA ALA A 104 25.41 8.10 6.71
C ALA A 104 24.10 7.99 5.90
N LEU A 105 23.62 9.10 5.33
CA LEU A 105 22.43 9.13 4.49
C LEU A 105 22.60 8.29 3.20
N ILE A 106 23.76 8.34 2.56
CA ILE A 106 24.04 7.50 1.38
C ILE A 106 24.01 6.02 1.78
N GLU A 107 24.62 5.67 2.90
CA GLU A 107 24.66 4.27 3.36
C GLU A 107 23.25 3.77 3.77
N MET A 108 22.49 4.61 4.45
CA MET A 108 21.07 4.32 4.78
C MET A 108 20.25 4.06 3.51
N ARG A 109 20.34 4.92 2.49
CA ARG A 109 19.62 4.74 1.22
C ARG A 109 20.02 3.45 0.49
N ARG A 110 21.31 3.09 0.53
CA ARG A 110 21.80 1.87 -0.11
C ARG A 110 21.26 0.58 0.52
N ARG A 111 21.08 0.59 1.85
CA ARG A 111 20.75 -0.62 2.61
C ARG A 111 19.31 -0.72 3.02
N GLN A 112 18.64 0.43 3.25
CA GLN A 112 17.34 0.45 3.90
C GLN A 112 16.19 0.83 2.97
N MET A 113 16.47 1.55 1.88
CA MET A 113 15.42 2.09 1.05
C MET A 113 15.70 1.90 -0.44
N SER A 114 14.69 1.44 -1.16
CA SER A 114 14.68 1.47 -2.62
C SER A 114 13.56 2.38 -3.13
N MET A 115 13.70 2.93 -4.33
CA MET A 115 12.68 3.82 -4.87
C MET A 115 12.40 3.56 -6.34
N VAL A 116 11.10 3.43 -6.65
CA VAL A 116 10.56 3.43 -8.01
C VAL A 116 10.03 4.83 -8.30
N PHE A 117 10.54 5.44 -9.38
CA PHE A 117 10.17 6.81 -9.78
C PHE A 117 9.05 6.80 -10.82
N GLN A 118 8.24 7.82 -10.83
CA GLN A 118 7.22 8.07 -11.85
C GLN A 118 7.82 8.17 -13.26
N SER A 119 8.94 8.86 -13.41
CA SER A 119 9.78 8.82 -14.63
C SER A 119 10.75 7.65 -14.49
N PHE A 120 10.83 6.79 -15.47
CA PHE A 120 11.58 5.52 -15.43
C PHE A 120 13.01 5.62 -14.91
N ALA A 121 13.66 6.78 -15.07
CA ALA A 121 15.02 7.07 -14.62
C ALA A 121 16.02 5.95 -14.99
N LEU A 122 15.86 5.37 -16.18
CA LEU A 122 16.76 4.34 -16.71
C LEU A 122 17.98 5.00 -17.37
N MET A 123 19.11 4.35 -17.27
CA MET A 123 20.34 4.75 -17.92
C MET A 123 20.32 4.25 -19.37
N PRO A 124 20.25 5.14 -20.38
CA PRO A 124 20.05 4.74 -21.78
C PRO A 124 21.23 3.94 -22.37
N HIS A 125 22.42 4.12 -21.81
CA HIS A 125 23.65 3.45 -22.23
C HIS A 125 23.93 2.11 -21.52
N LYS A 126 23.05 1.69 -20.61
CA LYS A 126 23.10 0.39 -19.90
C LYS A 126 22.00 -0.52 -20.43
N THR A 127 22.28 -1.82 -20.47
CA THR A 127 21.26 -2.83 -20.78
C THR A 127 20.19 -2.89 -19.69
N VAL A 128 19.11 -3.59 -19.97
CA VAL A 128 18.00 -3.82 -19.02
C VAL A 128 18.51 -4.49 -17.73
N VAL A 129 19.33 -5.53 -17.87
CA VAL A 129 19.92 -6.21 -16.70
C VAL A 129 20.89 -5.32 -15.93
N ASP A 130 21.67 -4.49 -16.60
CA ASP A 130 22.57 -3.54 -15.93
C ASP A 130 21.80 -2.39 -15.26
N ASN A 131 20.67 -1.97 -15.83
CA ASN A 131 19.74 -1.04 -15.17
C ASN A 131 19.14 -1.66 -13.91
N ALA A 132 18.65 -2.90 -13.97
CA ALA A 132 18.12 -3.62 -12.84
C ALA A 132 19.20 -3.85 -11.76
N ALA A 133 20.45 -4.12 -12.16
CA ALA A 133 21.59 -4.35 -11.27
C ALA A 133 22.18 -3.08 -10.63
N PHE A 134 21.77 -1.89 -11.07
CA PHE A 134 22.47 -0.64 -10.74
C PHE A 134 22.52 -0.34 -9.24
N GLY A 135 21.45 -0.58 -8.50
CA GLY A 135 21.43 -0.40 -7.04
C GLY A 135 22.47 -1.28 -6.34
N LEU A 136 22.61 -2.52 -6.79
CA LEU A 136 23.60 -3.47 -6.29
C LEU A 136 25.04 -3.08 -6.70
N GLU A 137 25.22 -2.53 -7.90
CA GLU A 137 26.51 -2.00 -8.35
C GLU A 137 27.00 -0.88 -7.44
N VAL A 138 26.12 0.09 -7.15
CA VAL A 138 26.42 1.21 -6.23
C VAL A 138 26.67 0.75 -4.80
N SER A 139 26.02 -0.36 -4.39
CA SER A 139 26.23 -0.97 -3.05
C SER A 139 27.49 -1.80 -2.95
N GLY A 140 28.25 -1.99 -4.05
CA GLY A 140 29.53 -2.71 -4.05
C GLY A 140 29.40 -4.23 -4.17
N SER A 141 28.25 -4.75 -4.60
CA SER A 141 28.03 -6.19 -4.85
C SER A 141 28.91 -6.70 -6.01
N SER A 142 29.37 -7.95 -5.93
CA SER A 142 30.15 -8.56 -7.01
C SER A 142 29.36 -8.62 -8.33
N ARG A 143 30.06 -8.60 -9.45
CA ARG A 143 29.43 -8.63 -10.79
C ARG A 143 28.53 -9.85 -10.99
N GLU A 144 28.95 -10.99 -10.50
CA GLU A 144 28.21 -12.24 -10.59
C GLU A 144 26.92 -12.19 -9.76
N SER A 145 27.00 -11.87 -8.46
CA SER A 145 25.86 -11.76 -7.57
C SER A 145 24.84 -10.71 -8.04
N ARG A 146 25.29 -9.52 -8.48
CA ARG A 146 24.37 -8.48 -8.92
C ARG A 146 23.65 -8.87 -10.22
N ARG A 147 24.32 -9.58 -11.15
CA ARG A 147 23.68 -10.08 -12.37
C ARG A 147 22.63 -11.14 -12.07
N GLU A 148 22.94 -12.08 -11.20
CA GLU A 148 22.00 -13.13 -10.78
C GLU A 148 20.73 -12.53 -10.15
N ARG A 149 20.89 -11.63 -9.17
CA ARG A 149 19.77 -10.95 -8.51
C ARG A 149 18.95 -10.08 -9.46
N ALA A 150 19.61 -9.37 -10.38
CA ALA A 150 18.93 -8.58 -11.39
C ALA A 150 18.13 -9.44 -12.37
N LEU A 151 18.65 -10.60 -12.81
CA LEU A 151 17.92 -11.53 -13.66
C LEU A 151 16.71 -12.13 -12.94
N LYS A 152 16.83 -12.50 -11.66
CA LYS A 152 15.70 -12.93 -10.84
C LYS A 152 14.62 -11.85 -10.74
N ALA A 153 15.00 -10.59 -10.47
CA ALA A 153 14.06 -9.48 -10.42
C ALA A 153 13.41 -9.20 -11.79
N LEU A 154 14.13 -9.35 -12.89
CA LEU A 154 13.58 -9.23 -14.24
C LEU A 154 12.60 -10.36 -14.58
N ASP A 155 12.84 -11.56 -14.08
CA ASP A 155 11.91 -12.69 -14.22
C ASP A 155 10.60 -12.41 -13.52
N THR A 156 10.65 -11.91 -12.27
CA THR A 156 9.49 -11.49 -11.47
C THR A 156 8.59 -10.49 -12.22
N VAL A 157 9.18 -9.56 -12.97
CA VAL A 157 8.40 -8.56 -13.73
C VAL A 157 8.17 -8.97 -15.20
N GLY A 158 8.45 -10.22 -15.58
CA GLY A 158 8.24 -10.76 -16.92
C GLY A 158 9.12 -10.13 -18.00
N LEU A 159 10.33 -9.66 -17.66
CA LEU A 159 11.27 -9.03 -18.59
C LEU A 159 12.58 -9.80 -18.78
N LEU A 160 12.68 -11.04 -18.30
CA LEU A 160 13.87 -11.86 -18.47
C LEU A 160 14.30 -12.00 -19.95
N PRO A 161 13.40 -12.19 -20.94
CA PRO A 161 13.78 -12.26 -22.36
C PRO A 161 14.43 -11.01 -22.93
N PHE A 162 14.26 -9.85 -22.26
CA PHE A 162 14.77 -8.54 -22.69
C PHE A 162 15.99 -8.10 -21.88
N ALA A 163 16.62 -9.01 -21.11
CA ALA A 163 17.70 -8.68 -20.18
C ALA A 163 18.88 -7.94 -20.85
N ASP A 164 19.23 -8.32 -22.08
CA ASP A 164 20.35 -7.76 -22.82
C ASP A 164 19.94 -6.64 -23.79
N SER A 165 18.64 -6.27 -23.88
CA SER A 165 18.13 -5.12 -24.63
C SER A 165 18.49 -3.79 -23.97
N TYR A 166 18.35 -2.69 -24.71
CA TYR A 166 18.54 -1.33 -24.23
C TYR A 166 17.19 -0.64 -23.99
N PRO A 167 17.14 0.41 -23.15
CA PRO A 167 15.89 1.10 -22.82
C PRO A 167 15.13 1.68 -24.01
N ASP A 168 15.81 2.09 -25.08
CA ASP A 168 15.18 2.63 -26.31
C ASP A 168 14.43 1.56 -27.12
N GLU A 169 14.76 0.29 -26.94
CA GLU A 169 14.06 -0.84 -27.55
C GLU A 169 12.77 -1.25 -26.79
N LEU A 170 12.48 -0.62 -25.65
CA LEU A 170 11.37 -0.98 -24.76
C LEU A 170 10.19 -0.02 -24.87
N SER A 171 8.97 -0.55 -24.71
CA SER A 171 7.76 0.27 -24.49
C SER A 171 7.81 1.01 -23.14
N GLY A 172 6.94 2.02 -22.95
CA GLY A 172 6.85 2.76 -21.68
C GLY A 172 6.56 1.85 -20.48
N GLY A 173 5.61 0.92 -20.63
CA GLY A 173 5.29 -0.06 -19.59
C GLY A 173 6.45 -1.02 -19.29
N MET A 174 7.22 -1.45 -20.30
CA MET A 174 8.43 -2.25 -20.07
C MET A 174 9.48 -1.46 -19.28
N LYS A 175 9.71 -0.19 -19.63
CA LYS A 175 10.64 0.69 -18.90
C LYS A 175 10.24 0.83 -17.44
N GLN A 176 8.94 0.93 -17.14
CA GLN A 176 8.42 0.99 -15.78
C GLN A 176 8.74 -0.31 -15.01
N ARG A 177 8.52 -1.46 -15.65
CA ARG A 177 8.84 -2.76 -15.05
C ARG A 177 10.35 -2.95 -14.82
N VAL A 178 11.22 -2.42 -15.66
CA VAL A 178 12.67 -2.38 -15.38
C VAL A 178 12.98 -1.54 -14.14
N GLY A 179 12.30 -0.39 -13.99
CA GLY A 179 12.41 0.43 -12.77
C GLY A 179 12.00 -0.32 -11.50
N LEU A 180 10.93 -1.11 -11.58
CA LEU A 180 10.49 -1.97 -10.49
C LEU A 180 11.51 -3.10 -10.21
N ALA A 181 11.97 -3.80 -11.24
CA ALA A 181 13.01 -4.83 -11.10
C ALA A 181 14.29 -4.28 -10.45
N ARG A 182 14.71 -3.05 -10.80
CA ARG A 182 15.84 -2.36 -10.16
C ARG A 182 15.62 -2.16 -8.65
N ALA A 183 14.41 -1.83 -8.25
CA ALA A 183 14.08 -1.65 -6.85
C ALA A 183 14.06 -2.99 -6.10
N LEU A 184 13.43 -4.02 -6.67
CA LEU A 184 13.31 -5.35 -6.10
C LEU A 184 14.67 -6.07 -5.99
N SER A 185 15.59 -5.84 -6.94
CA SER A 185 16.90 -6.49 -6.95
C SER A 185 17.75 -6.16 -5.71
N THR A 186 17.52 -5.01 -5.08
CA THR A 186 18.29 -4.55 -3.91
C THR A 186 17.86 -5.17 -2.60
N ASP A 187 16.66 -5.77 -2.55
CA ASP A 187 16.11 -6.41 -1.34
C ASP A 187 16.11 -5.46 -0.13
N ALA A 188 15.77 -4.19 -0.37
CA ALA A 188 15.72 -3.17 0.67
C ALA A 188 14.45 -3.34 1.51
N PRO A 189 14.52 -3.23 2.87
CA PRO A 189 13.37 -3.35 3.75
C PRO A 189 12.22 -2.39 3.45
N ILE A 190 12.54 -1.21 2.88
CA ILE A 190 11.56 -0.19 2.53
C ILE A 190 11.56 0.07 1.03
N LEU A 191 10.37 -0.01 0.43
CA LEU A 191 10.15 0.29 -0.97
C LEU A 191 9.27 1.54 -1.10
N LEU A 192 9.83 2.62 -1.66
CA LEU A 192 9.10 3.84 -1.97
C LEU A 192 8.67 3.82 -3.43
N MET A 193 7.39 3.98 -3.73
CA MET A 193 6.83 3.86 -5.07
C MET A 193 6.04 5.12 -5.43
N ASP A 194 6.59 5.92 -6.35
CA ASP A 194 5.99 7.18 -6.80
C ASP A 194 5.27 6.94 -8.14
N GLU A 195 3.94 6.67 -8.07
CA GLU A 195 3.07 6.34 -9.22
C GLU A 195 3.63 5.23 -10.12
N ALA A 196 4.13 4.17 -9.49
CA ALA A 196 4.92 3.13 -10.14
C ALA A 196 4.17 2.32 -11.22
N PHE A 197 2.85 2.33 -11.22
CA PHE A 197 2.03 1.57 -12.17
C PHE A 197 1.26 2.46 -13.16
N SER A 198 1.43 3.78 -13.12
CA SER A 198 0.64 4.72 -13.92
C SER A 198 0.83 4.57 -15.43
N ALA A 199 2.00 4.13 -15.88
CA ALA A 199 2.32 3.93 -17.30
C ALA A 199 2.03 2.50 -17.82
N LEU A 200 1.46 1.62 -16.98
CA LEU A 200 1.11 0.26 -17.37
C LEU A 200 -0.31 0.19 -17.94
N ASP A 201 -0.51 -0.70 -18.91
CA ASP A 201 -1.86 -1.06 -19.34
C ASP A 201 -2.63 -1.80 -18.21
N PRO A 202 -3.97 -1.82 -18.26
CA PRO A 202 -4.77 -2.32 -17.14
C PRO A 202 -4.48 -3.78 -16.75
N LEU A 203 -4.18 -4.65 -17.74
CA LEU A 203 -3.91 -6.06 -17.47
C LEU A 203 -2.58 -6.23 -16.73
N ILE A 204 -1.51 -5.65 -17.28
CA ILE A 204 -0.18 -5.70 -16.68
C ILE A 204 -0.15 -4.99 -15.32
N ARG A 205 -0.89 -3.90 -15.17
CA ARG A 205 -1.05 -3.21 -13.87
C ARG A 205 -1.60 -4.16 -12.81
N THR A 206 -2.66 -4.88 -13.13
CA THR A 206 -3.27 -5.86 -12.23
C THR A 206 -2.28 -6.97 -11.85
N GLU A 207 -1.55 -7.52 -12.83
CA GLU A 207 -0.53 -8.53 -12.58
C GLU A 207 0.58 -8.02 -11.66
N MET A 208 1.06 -6.79 -11.86
CA MET A 208 2.11 -6.18 -11.03
C MET A 208 1.62 -5.85 -9.60
N GLN A 209 0.36 -5.48 -9.45
CA GLN A 209 -0.25 -5.31 -8.13
C GLN A 209 -0.33 -6.63 -7.37
N ASP A 210 -0.76 -7.71 -8.03
CA ASP A 210 -0.81 -9.04 -7.45
C ASP A 210 0.59 -9.54 -7.04
N GLU A 211 1.60 -9.27 -7.87
CA GLU A 211 2.97 -9.62 -7.56
C GLU A 211 3.51 -8.82 -6.37
N LEU A 212 3.18 -7.51 -6.28
CA LEU A 212 3.56 -6.68 -5.14
C LEU A 212 2.96 -7.22 -3.82
N VAL A 213 1.68 -7.62 -3.86
CA VAL A 213 1.00 -8.21 -2.69
C VAL A 213 1.65 -9.54 -2.30
N ARG A 214 2.01 -10.40 -3.28
CA ARG A 214 2.72 -11.66 -3.01
C ARG A 214 4.10 -11.43 -2.38
N LEU A 215 4.88 -10.49 -2.92
CA LEU A 215 6.19 -10.14 -2.37
C LEU A 215 6.07 -9.64 -0.94
N GLN A 216 5.10 -8.78 -0.66
CA GLN A 216 4.86 -8.26 0.69
C GLN A 216 4.49 -9.39 1.67
N GLN A 217 3.65 -10.34 1.27
CA GLN A 217 3.27 -11.49 2.11
C GLN A 217 4.44 -12.44 2.43
N HIS A 218 5.42 -12.56 1.53
CA HIS A 218 6.54 -13.48 1.70
C HIS A 218 7.76 -12.85 2.37
N GLU A 219 8.03 -11.57 2.09
CA GLU A 219 9.28 -10.90 2.47
C GLU A 219 9.05 -9.76 3.47
N ALA A 220 7.77 -9.45 3.81
CA ALA A 220 7.35 -8.43 4.78
C ALA A 220 7.99 -7.05 4.54
N HIS A 221 8.20 -6.65 3.27
CA HIS A 221 8.68 -5.31 2.94
C HIS A 221 7.70 -4.23 3.41
N THR A 222 8.22 -3.14 3.95
CA THR A 222 7.43 -1.94 4.21
C THR A 222 7.33 -1.15 2.91
N ILE A 223 6.12 -0.90 2.44
CA ILE A 223 5.88 -0.26 1.14
C ILE A 223 5.17 1.06 1.34
N VAL A 224 5.72 2.14 0.78
CA VAL A 224 5.04 3.44 0.67
C VAL A 224 4.70 3.67 -0.78
N PHE A 225 3.42 3.65 -1.09
CA PHE A 225 2.91 3.64 -2.45
C PHE A 225 2.08 4.89 -2.75
N ILE A 226 2.45 5.68 -3.76
CA ILE A 226 1.62 6.78 -4.25
C ILE A 226 0.71 6.27 -5.34
N SER A 227 -0.60 6.49 -5.17
CA SER A 227 -1.60 6.30 -6.21
C SER A 227 -2.56 7.49 -6.30
N HIS A 228 -3.10 7.70 -7.48
CA HIS A 228 -4.29 8.54 -7.71
C HIS A 228 -5.52 7.69 -8.04
N ASP A 229 -5.36 6.38 -8.12
CA ASP A 229 -6.41 5.39 -8.39
C ASP A 229 -6.84 4.75 -7.08
N LEU A 230 -8.12 4.88 -6.77
CA LEU A 230 -8.68 4.39 -5.52
C LEU A 230 -8.82 2.87 -5.51
N ASP A 231 -9.21 2.25 -6.63
CA ASP A 231 -9.30 0.78 -6.72
C ASP A 231 -7.92 0.15 -6.45
N GLU A 232 -6.85 0.79 -6.91
CA GLU A 232 -5.48 0.39 -6.62
C GLU A 232 -5.15 0.52 -5.13
N ALA A 233 -5.47 1.67 -4.51
CA ALA A 233 -5.21 1.91 -3.10
C ALA A 233 -5.95 0.93 -2.17
N ILE A 234 -7.21 0.62 -2.49
CA ILE A 234 -8.02 -0.35 -1.75
C ILE A 234 -7.45 -1.77 -1.90
N ARG A 235 -7.00 -2.13 -3.11
CA ARG A 235 -6.52 -3.47 -3.41
C ARG A 235 -5.23 -3.83 -2.68
N ILE A 236 -4.29 -2.88 -2.56
CA ILE A 236 -2.95 -3.16 -2.07
C ILE A 236 -2.65 -2.56 -0.71
N GLY A 237 -3.39 -1.55 -0.26
CA GLY A 237 -3.08 -0.77 0.95
C GLY A 237 -3.66 -1.36 2.22
N ASP A 238 -2.83 -1.51 3.25
CA ASP A 238 -3.28 -1.77 4.62
C ASP A 238 -3.87 -0.49 5.24
N ARG A 239 -3.21 0.65 4.99
CA ARG A 239 -3.70 1.99 5.36
C ARG A 239 -3.48 2.98 4.23
N ILE A 240 -4.40 3.93 4.15
CA ILE A 240 -4.39 4.99 3.13
C ILE A 240 -4.32 6.35 3.83
N ALA A 241 -3.38 7.20 3.41
CA ALA A 241 -3.30 8.60 3.77
C ALA A 241 -3.82 9.46 2.62
N ILE A 242 -4.85 10.25 2.86
CA ILE A 242 -5.40 11.18 1.85
C ILE A 242 -4.81 12.57 2.07
N MET A 243 -4.21 13.12 1.02
CA MET A 243 -3.59 14.45 1.02
C MET A 243 -4.39 15.47 0.23
N GLU A 244 -4.63 16.61 0.84
CA GLU A 244 -5.21 17.79 0.22
C GLU A 244 -4.34 19.01 0.50
N GLY A 245 -4.04 19.80 -0.51
CA GLY A 245 -3.34 21.05 -0.31
C GLY A 245 -2.01 20.93 0.48
N GLY A 246 -1.30 19.80 0.45
CA GLY A 246 -0.05 19.52 1.18
C GLY A 246 -0.23 19.02 2.61
N ALA A 247 -1.46 18.99 3.13
CA ALA A 247 -1.77 18.40 4.42
C ALA A 247 -2.24 16.96 4.26
N VAL A 248 -1.97 16.13 5.26
CA VAL A 248 -2.61 14.82 5.41
C VAL A 248 -3.96 15.04 6.10
N VAL A 249 -5.05 14.79 5.38
CA VAL A 249 -6.42 15.09 5.84
C VAL A 249 -7.00 13.93 6.65
N GLN A 250 -6.72 12.70 6.20
CA GLN A 250 -7.18 11.48 6.88
C GLN A 250 -6.19 10.35 6.66
N ILE A 251 -6.05 9.50 7.68
CA ILE A 251 -5.36 8.21 7.59
C ILE A 251 -6.27 7.17 8.21
N GLY A 252 -6.41 6.02 7.56
CA GLY A 252 -7.20 4.89 8.05
C GLY A 252 -7.08 3.68 7.16
N THR A 253 -7.70 2.58 7.54
CA THR A 253 -7.90 1.44 6.66
C THR A 253 -8.82 1.82 5.50
N PRO A 254 -8.82 1.11 4.37
CA PRO A 254 -9.78 1.34 3.30
C PRO A 254 -11.23 1.41 3.81
N GLU A 255 -11.62 0.50 4.71
CA GLU A 255 -12.93 0.45 5.33
C GLU A 255 -13.23 1.73 6.14
N GLU A 256 -12.31 2.16 7.00
CA GLU A 256 -12.49 3.35 7.84
C GLU A 256 -12.69 4.61 7.00
N ILE A 257 -11.92 4.75 5.93
CA ILE A 257 -12.00 5.93 5.06
C ILE A 257 -13.31 5.96 4.28
N VAL A 258 -13.79 4.81 3.79
CA VAL A 258 -15.07 4.71 3.06
C VAL A 258 -16.26 4.93 3.97
N THR A 259 -16.24 4.34 5.18
CA THR A 259 -17.39 4.40 6.10
C THR A 259 -17.44 5.71 6.89
N ARG A 260 -16.30 6.33 7.16
CA ARG A 260 -16.16 7.53 8.01
C ARG A 260 -15.25 8.56 7.38
N PRO A 261 -15.59 9.10 6.19
CA PRO A 261 -14.79 10.13 5.54
C PRO A 261 -14.73 11.38 6.42
N ALA A 262 -13.53 11.94 6.62
CA ALA A 262 -13.28 13.08 7.47
C ALA A 262 -13.99 14.36 6.98
N ASN A 263 -14.16 14.51 5.67
CA ASN A 263 -14.81 15.66 5.05
C ASN A 263 -15.34 15.30 3.64
N GLU A 264 -15.97 16.27 2.97
CA GLU A 264 -16.52 16.09 1.61
C GLU A 264 -15.41 15.84 0.56
N TYR A 265 -14.21 16.39 0.75
CA TYR A 265 -13.08 16.11 -0.15
C TYR A 265 -12.73 14.63 -0.11
N VAL A 266 -12.56 14.05 1.07
CA VAL A 266 -12.31 12.61 1.22
C VAL A 266 -13.46 11.80 0.62
N ARG A 267 -14.72 12.17 0.94
CA ARG A 267 -15.91 11.49 0.40
C ARG A 267 -15.94 11.51 -1.12
N SER A 268 -15.46 12.57 -1.76
CA SER A 268 -15.49 12.73 -3.21
C SER A 268 -14.68 11.67 -3.96
N PHE A 269 -13.65 11.09 -3.36
CA PHE A 269 -12.88 9.99 -3.95
C PHE A 269 -13.69 8.71 -4.12
N PHE A 270 -14.75 8.54 -3.32
CA PHE A 270 -15.57 7.32 -3.27
C PHE A 270 -16.86 7.42 -4.08
N TYR A 271 -17.12 8.54 -4.76
CA TYR A 271 -18.29 8.64 -5.62
C TYR A 271 -18.20 7.63 -6.78
N GLY A 272 -19.13 6.67 -6.78
CA GLY A 272 -19.21 5.63 -7.81
C GLY A 272 -18.35 4.38 -7.56
N VAL A 273 -17.68 4.30 -6.42
CA VAL A 273 -16.94 3.09 -6.03
C VAL A 273 -17.90 1.99 -5.61
N ASP A 274 -17.66 0.78 -6.11
CA ASP A 274 -18.35 -0.40 -5.65
C ASP A 274 -17.87 -0.77 -4.24
N VAL A 275 -18.69 -0.44 -3.24
CA VAL A 275 -18.42 -0.67 -1.82
C VAL A 275 -18.14 -2.16 -1.54
N ALA A 276 -18.67 -3.08 -2.36
CA ALA A 276 -18.39 -4.51 -2.21
C ALA A 276 -16.91 -4.89 -2.44
N LYS A 277 -16.14 -4.03 -3.11
CA LYS A 277 -14.68 -4.23 -3.27
C LYS A 277 -13.86 -3.85 -2.02
N VAL A 278 -14.45 -3.07 -1.11
CA VAL A 278 -13.78 -2.53 0.08
C VAL A 278 -13.89 -3.49 1.26
N PHE A 279 -15.01 -4.20 1.35
CA PHE A 279 -15.28 -5.08 2.49
C PHE A 279 -14.91 -6.53 2.18
N ASN A 280 -14.17 -7.14 3.08
CA ASN A 280 -14.01 -8.59 3.13
C ASN A 280 -15.22 -9.23 3.80
N ALA A 281 -15.45 -10.52 3.54
CA ALA A 281 -16.54 -11.24 4.21
C ALA A 281 -16.43 -11.21 5.74
N GLY A 282 -15.21 -11.06 6.30
CA GLY A 282 -14.96 -10.89 7.71
C GLY A 282 -15.46 -9.56 8.28
N ASP A 283 -15.33 -8.47 7.50
CA ASP A 283 -15.69 -7.11 7.91
C ASP A 283 -17.20 -6.92 8.01
N ILE A 284 -17.96 -7.62 7.13
CA ILE A 284 -19.42 -7.65 7.14
C ILE A 284 -20.00 -8.81 7.94
N ALA A 285 -19.14 -9.68 8.49
CA ALA A 285 -19.58 -10.79 9.32
C ALA A 285 -20.20 -10.25 10.62
N GLU A 286 -21.53 -10.36 10.73
CA GLU A 286 -22.21 -10.06 11.98
C GLU A 286 -21.78 -11.08 13.04
N ASN A 287 -21.41 -10.59 14.23
CA ASN A 287 -21.04 -11.43 15.38
C ASN A 287 -22.34 -12.07 15.98
N LYS A 288 -23.04 -12.85 15.13
CA LYS A 288 -24.22 -13.62 15.54
C LYS A 288 -23.77 -15.01 15.95
N ALA A 289 -24.23 -15.47 17.11
CA ALA A 289 -24.02 -16.86 17.53
C ALA A 289 -24.54 -17.82 16.44
N LEU A 290 -23.63 -18.54 15.79
CA LEU A 290 -23.99 -19.54 14.79
C LEU A 290 -24.48 -20.81 15.51
N THR A 291 -25.55 -21.41 15.00
CA THR A 291 -25.95 -22.76 15.42
C THR A 291 -24.95 -23.73 14.80
N VAL A 292 -24.26 -24.52 15.63
CA VAL A 292 -23.26 -25.49 15.19
C VAL A 292 -23.80 -26.89 15.49
N PHE A 293 -23.87 -27.75 14.49
CA PHE A 293 -24.16 -29.16 14.66
C PHE A 293 -22.87 -29.98 14.72
N GLU A 294 -22.48 -30.43 15.92
CA GLU A 294 -21.21 -31.16 16.15
C GLU A 294 -21.32 -32.68 15.96
N ARG A 295 -22.50 -33.25 15.65
CA ARG A 295 -22.70 -34.72 15.60
C ARG A 295 -23.28 -35.19 14.28
N PRO A 296 -22.70 -36.21 13.64
CA PRO A 296 -23.46 -37.01 12.68
C PRO A 296 -24.56 -37.73 13.47
N GLY A 297 -25.84 -37.38 13.21
CA GLY A 297 -26.99 -37.99 13.84
C GLY A 297 -28.06 -37.03 14.36
N VAL A 298 -27.86 -35.73 14.25
CA VAL A 298 -29.00 -34.78 14.38
C VAL A 298 -29.87 -35.01 13.16
N ASN A 299 -31.08 -35.53 13.33
CA ASN A 299 -31.99 -35.73 12.21
C ASN A 299 -32.48 -34.40 11.67
N VAL A 300 -32.89 -34.40 10.40
CA VAL A 300 -33.29 -33.18 9.66
C VAL A 300 -34.36 -32.39 10.40
N ARG A 301 -35.33 -33.07 11.02
CA ARG A 301 -36.41 -32.44 11.78
C ARG A 301 -35.93 -31.73 13.05
N ALA A 302 -35.02 -32.35 13.81
CA ALA A 302 -34.44 -31.75 14.99
C ALA A 302 -33.54 -30.54 14.65
N ALA A 303 -32.79 -30.63 13.57
CA ALA A 303 -31.97 -29.51 13.07
C ALA A 303 -32.84 -28.32 12.63
N LEU A 304 -33.95 -28.62 11.92
CA LEU A 304 -34.89 -27.60 11.47
C LEU A 304 -35.62 -26.91 12.65
N ALA A 305 -36.05 -27.68 13.64
CA ALA A 305 -36.65 -27.14 14.86
C ALA A 305 -35.68 -26.22 15.59
N GLN A 306 -34.44 -26.65 15.81
CA GLN A 306 -33.43 -25.86 16.49
C GLN A 306 -33.10 -24.55 15.77
N LEU A 307 -33.05 -24.53 14.45
CA LEU A 307 -32.87 -23.31 13.68
C LEU A 307 -34.05 -22.36 13.83
N ARG A 308 -35.27 -22.87 13.81
CA ARG A 308 -36.50 -22.08 14.00
C ARG A 308 -36.60 -21.49 15.37
N ASP A 309 -36.35 -22.29 16.44
CA ASP A 309 -36.43 -21.86 17.84
C ASP A 309 -35.42 -20.72 18.13
N HIS A 310 -34.25 -20.73 17.46
CA HIS A 310 -33.26 -19.68 17.61
C HIS A 310 -33.39 -18.56 16.56
N ASN A 311 -34.44 -18.57 15.76
CA ASN A 311 -34.66 -17.62 14.67
C ASN A 311 -33.44 -17.48 13.73
N ARG A 312 -32.86 -18.61 13.31
CA ARG A 312 -31.68 -18.72 12.46
C ARG A 312 -32.03 -19.33 11.11
N ASN A 313 -31.40 -18.82 10.06
CA ASN A 313 -31.60 -19.31 8.69
C ASN A 313 -30.52 -20.30 8.22
N LEU A 314 -29.37 -20.34 8.91
CA LEU A 314 -28.19 -21.10 8.53
C LEU A 314 -27.54 -21.73 9.76
N ALA A 315 -26.98 -22.93 9.60
CA ALA A 315 -26.10 -23.57 10.58
C ALA A 315 -24.85 -24.15 9.92
N VAL A 316 -23.78 -24.18 10.69
CA VAL A 316 -22.52 -24.84 10.32
C VAL A 316 -22.58 -26.31 10.78
N VAL A 317 -22.16 -27.20 9.90
CA VAL A 317 -22.02 -28.64 10.20
C VAL A 317 -20.55 -28.97 10.38
N LEU A 318 -20.20 -29.51 11.55
CA LEU A 318 -18.85 -30.02 11.84
C LEU A 318 -18.87 -31.53 12.01
N ASP A 319 -17.76 -32.20 11.71
CA ASP A 319 -17.58 -33.62 12.01
C ASP A 319 -17.16 -33.84 13.47
N ARG A 320 -16.94 -35.13 13.84
CA ARG A 320 -16.50 -35.53 15.20
C ARG A 320 -15.11 -34.94 15.57
N GLY A 321 -14.32 -34.51 14.60
CA GLY A 321 -13.02 -33.85 14.79
C GLY A 321 -13.11 -32.33 14.75
N ARG A 322 -14.32 -31.75 14.79
CA ARG A 322 -14.60 -30.30 14.66
C ARG A 322 -14.16 -29.68 13.34
N LYS A 323 -13.98 -30.49 12.29
CA LYS A 323 -13.68 -29.99 10.95
C LYS A 323 -14.97 -29.60 10.25
N PHE A 324 -14.91 -28.50 9.52
CA PHE A 324 -16.00 -27.98 8.70
C PHE A 324 -16.42 -29.00 7.63
N ARG A 325 -17.71 -29.31 7.55
CA ARG A 325 -18.32 -30.22 6.57
C ARG A 325 -19.24 -29.51 5.59
N GLY A 326 -19.81 -28.39 5.98
CA GLY A 326 -20.71 -27.64 5.13
C GLY A 326 -21.67 -26.73 5.91
N LEU A 327 -22.54 -26.09 5.15
CA LEU A 327 -23.63 -25.26 5.67
C LEU A 327 -24.97 -25.93 5.36
N VAL A 328 -25.92 -25.83 6.30
CA VAL A 328 -27.31 -26.19 6.07
C VAL A 328 -28.21 -24.99 6.29
N SER A 329 -29.20 -24.80 5.45
CA SER A 329 -30.20 -23.75 5.61
C SER A 329 -31.55 -24.33 6.00
N VAL A 330 -32.42 -23.47 6.57
CA VAL A 330 -33.84 -23.83 6.83
C VAL A 330 -34.51 -24.35 5.56
N ASN A 331 -34.23 -23.72 4.41
CA ASN A 331 -34.83 -24.15 3.13
C ASN A 331 -34.32 -25.54 2.69
N THR A 332 -33.03 -25.83 2.83
CA THR A 332 -32.43 -27.12 2.49
C THR A 332 -32.97 -28.24 3.40
N LEU A 333 -33.06 -27.96 4.71
CA LEU A 333 -33.60 -28.93 5.68
C LEU A 333 -35.12 -29.16 5.47
N ALA A 334 -35.89 -28.12 5.21
CA ALA A 334 -37.31 -28.23 4.94
C ALA A 334 -37.60 -28.97 3.61
N ALA A 335 -36.74 -28.85 2.60
CA ALA A 335 -36.84 -29.62 1.37
C ALA A 335 -36.55 -31.12 1.62
N ALA A 336 -35.50 -31.42 2.41
CA ALA A 336 -35.15 -32.78 2.77
C ALA A 336 -36.21 -33.45 3.68
N GLU A 337 -36.89 -32.69 4.55
CA GLU A 337 -38.01 -33.20 5.38
C GLU A 337 -39.19 -33.64 4.51
N ARG A 338 -39.48 -32.89 3.46
CA ARG A 338 -40.58 -33.22 2.49
C ARG A 338 -40.27 -34.43 1.61
N SER A 339 -39.01 -34.56 1.17
CA SER A 339 -38.58 -35.68 0.34
C SER A 339 -38.37 -36.99 1.12
N GLY A 340 -38.18 -36.93 2.42
CA GLY A 340 -38.04 -38.12 3.32
C GLY A 340 -39.38 -38.68 3.82
N GLY A 341 -40.53 -38.08 3.45
CA GLY A 341 -41.87 -38.57 3.78
C GLY A 341 -42.52 -39.44 2.73
N GLU A 342 -41.86 -39.69 1.60
CA GLU A 342 -42.32 -40.54 0.49
C GLU A 342 -41.52 -41.84 0.31
N ALA A 343 -40.80 -42.32 1.36
CA ALA A 343 -40.11 -43.60 1.33
C ALA A 343 -40.53 -44.52 2.49
#